data_33a26125cbe6cefc3518e9680b5ab3bd
#
_entry.id   33a26125cbe6cefc3518e9680b5ab3bd
#
_cell.length_a   1.000
_cell.length_b   1.000
_cell.length_c   1.000
_cell.angle_alpha   90.00
_cell.angle_beta   90.00
_cell.angle_gamma   90.00
#
_symmetry.space_group_name_H-M   'P 1'
#
loop_
_entity.id
_entity.type
_entity.pdbx_description
1 polymer ?
#
loop_
_entity_poly.entity_id
_entity_poly.type
_entity_poly.pdbx_seq_one_letter_code
_entity_poly.pdbx_strand_id
1 'polypeptide(L)'
;MRDSSQNTLLNILILYIVFERLFYKFAGPIRYKNIFCVPVQETKLPIAVANYLVYQSLMSLTREWQKYSGLNLAPLRQFGTVEYRHMQGHRDIKYLLTWINLLFRLHKYAKKHEFILLFNNIQTLNTTSAYEEFVKSVFKEDAHHLLTNTLQPDMESGVST
;
A
#
# COMPACT_ATOMS: atom_id res chain seq x y z
N MET A 1 13.89 -8.97 20.62
CA MET A 1 12.74 -8.05 20.35
C MET A 1 13.10 -7.23 19.14
N ARG A 2 12.23 -7.18 18.13
CA ARG A 2 12.44 -6.27 16.98
C ARG A 2 12.27 -4.83 17.46
N ASP A 3 13.10 -3.92 16.95
CA ASP A 3 12.91 -2.49 17.16
C ASP A 3 11.51 -2.07 16.67
N SER A 4 10.88 -1.11 17.38
CA SER A 4 9.55 -0.62 17.06
C SER A 4 9.46 -0.05 15.63
N SER A 5 10.54 0.50 15.10
CA SER A 5 10.64 1.01 13.72
C SER A 5 10.61 -0.13 12.70
N GLN A 6 11.29 -1.23 12.96
CA GLN A 6 11.28 -2.42 12.09
C GLN A 6 9.91 -3.11 12.10
N ASN A 7 9.28 -3.21 13.27
CA ASN A 7 7.92 -3.75 13.40
C ASN A 7 6.92 -2.92 12.58
N THR A 8 6.99 -1.60 12.68
CA THR A 8 6.13 -0.69 11.91
C THR A 8 6.34 -0.84 10.40
N LEU A 9 7.59 -0.92 9.95
CA LEU A 9 7.88 -1.11 8.51
C LEU A 9 7.33 -2.42 7.98
N LEU A 10 7.51 -3.52 8.71
CA LEU A 10 6.95 -4.82 8.33
C LEU A 10 5.43 -4.77 8.25
N ASN A 11 4.79 -4.11 9.20
CA ASN A 11 3.34 -3.93 9.18
C ASN A 11 2.89 -3.09 7.97
N ILE A 12 3.61 -2.02 7.61
CA ILE A 12 3.34 -1.24 6.40
C ILE A 12 3.43 -2.14 5.16
N LEU A 13 4.48 -2.96 5.06
CA LEU A 13 4.68 -3.83 3.91
C LEU A 13 3.56 -4.86 3.75
N ILE A 14 3.20 -5.55 4.84
CA ILE A 14 2.17 -6.59 4.78
C ILE A 14 0.79 -5.99 4.51
N LEU A 15 0.45 -4.88 5.14
CA LEU A 15 -0.80 -4.16 4.88
C LEU A 15 -0.86 -3.64 3.45
N TYR A 16 0.26 -3.10 2.95
CA TYR A 16 0.34 -2.66 1.57
C TYR A 16 0.05 -3.82 0.59
N ILE A 17 0.70 -4.96 0.76
CA ILE A 17 0.49 -6.14 -0.11
C ILE A 17 -0.98 -6.58 -0.07
N VAL A 18 -1.60 -6.59 1.10
CA VAL A 18 -3.02 -6.97 1.28
C VAL A 18 -3.97 -6.00 0.57
N PHE A 19 -3.66 -4.69 0.60
CA PHE A 19 -4.53 -3.64 0.06
C PHE A 19 -4.08 -3.10 -1.31
N GLU A 20 -3.01 -3.61 -1.89
CA GLU A 20 -2.43 -3.10 -3.12
C GLU A 20 -3.44 -2.96 -4.25
N ARG A 21 -4.31 -3.97 -4.44
CA ARG A 21 -5.35 -3.93 -5.47
C ARG A 21 -6.36 -2.81 -5.24
N LEU A 22 -6.70 -2.53 -3.99
CA LEU A 22 -7.61 -1.43 -3.64
C LEU A 22 -6.98 -0.07 -3.93
N PHE A 23 -5.67 0.08 -3.68
CA PHE A 23 -4.94 1.31 -3.98
C PHE A 23 -4.87 1.57 -5.48
N TYR A 24 -4.62 0.54 -6.30
CA TYR A 24 -4.66 0.67 -7.74
C TYR A 24 -6.06 0.97 -8.26
N LYS A 25 -7.08 0.33 -7.69
CA LYS A 25 -8.48 0.62 -8.03
C LYS A 25 -8.83 2.09 -7.73
N PHE A 26 -8.41 2.60 -6.58
CA PHE A 26 -8.59 4.00 -6.20
C PHE A 26 -7.84 4.95 -7.15
N ALA A 27 -6.57 4.69 -7.44
CA ALA A 27 -5.73 5.55 -8.28
C ALA A 27 -6.08 5.49 -9.78
N GLY A 28 -6.92 4.54 -10.19
CA GLY A 28 -7.39 4.35 -11.56
C GLY A 28 -6.60 3.36 -12.40
N PRO A 29 -7.21 2.80 -13.47
CA PRO A 29 -6.67 1.69 -14.25
C PRO A 29 -5.38 2.04 -15.00
N ILE A 30 -5.17 3.32 -15.34
CA ILE A 30 -3.95 3.78 -16.03
C ILE A 30 -2.71 3.50 -15.17
N ARG A 31 -2.83 3.57 -13.84
CA ARG A 31 -1.70 3.34 -12.93
C ARG A 31 -1.31 1.87 -12.85
N TYR A 32 -2.27 0.96 -12.91
CA TYR A 32 -2.01 -0.48 -12.88
C TYR A 32 -1.14 -0.96 -14.06
N LYS A 33 -1.26 -0.31 -15.23
CA LYS A 33 -0.50 -0.64 -16.44
C LYS A 33 0.77 0.22 -16.62
N ASN A 34 1.13 1.03 -15.63
CA ASN A 34 2.22 1.97 -15.76
C ASN A 34 3.55 1.33 -15.33
N ILE A 35 4.55 1.31 -16.23
CA ILE A 35 5.88 0.75 -15.98
C ILE A 35 6.66 1.44 -14.83
N PHE A 36 6.27 2.65 -14.45
CA PHE A 36 6.83 3.37 -13.32
C PHE A 36 6.05 3.20 -12.01
N CYS A 37 5.05 2.31 -12.02
CA CYS A 37 4.22 1.99 -10.87
C CYS A 37 3.76 0.54 -10.97
N VAL A 38 4.70 -0.40 -10.99
CA VAL A 38 4.42 -1.84 -11.13
C VAL A 38 3.87 -2.39 -9.79
N PRO A 39 2.79 -3.18 -9.82
CA PRO A 39 2.31 -3.86 -8.63
C PRO A 39 3.39 -4.74 -8.00
N VAL A 40 3.53 -4.67 -6.67
CA VAL A 40 4.50 -5.49 -5.94
C VAL A 40 4.24 -6.98 -6.15
N GLN A 41 2.97 -7.37 -6.24
CA GLN A 41 2.56 -8.75 -6.48
C GLN A 41 3.00 -9.31 -7.85
N GLU A 42 3.27 -8.45 -8.84
CA GLU A 42 3.79 -8.83 -10.16
C GLU A 42 5.32 -8.87 -10.23
N THR A 43 5.98 -8.66 -9.11
CA THR A 43 7.43 -8.62 -8.99
C THR A 43 7.94 -9.79 -8.14
N LYS A 44 9.28 -9.89 -7.98
CA LYS A 44 9.91 -10.81 -7.02
C LYS A 44 9.91 -10.29 -5.58
N LEU A 45 9.31 -9.12 -5.33
CA LEU A 45 9.32 -8.48 -4.01
C LEU A 45 8.60 -9.28 -2.91
N PRO A 46 7.50 -10.02 -3.15
CA PRO A 46 6.94 -10.91 -2.13
C PRO A 46 7.96 -11.93 -1.61
N ILE A 47 8.81 -12.45 -2.50
CA ILE A 47 9.89 -13.37 -2.11
C ILE A 47 10.97 -12.64 -1.31
N ALA A 48 11.34 -11.42 -1.71
CA ALA A 48 12.30 -10.59 -0.96
C ALA A 48 11.80 -10.27 0.45
N VAL A 49 10.49 -10.01 0.62
CA VAL A 49 9.86 -9.82 1.94
C VAL A 49 9.92 -11.10 2.76
N ALA A 50 9.60 -12.25 2.17
CA ALA A 50 9.70 -13.54 2.86
C ALA A 50 11.14 -13.82 3.32
N ASN A 51 12.13 -13.60 2.47
CA ASN A 51 13.53 -13.72 2.81
C ASN A 51 13.94 -12.75 3.93
N TYR A 52 13.44 -11.51 3.90
CA TYR A 52 13.68 -10.56 4.96
C TYR A 52 13.15 -11.06 6.32
N LEU A 53 11.97 -11.70 6.34
CA LEU A 53 11.41 -12.26 7.57
C LEU A 53 12.32 -13.34 8.19
N VAL A 54 13.05 -14.08 7.34
CA VAL A 54 14.01 -15.11 7.78
C VAL A 54 15.34 -14.49 8.21
N TYR A 55 15.95 -13.65 7.36
CA TYR A 55 17.32 -13.16 7.55
C TYR A 55 17.41 -11.82 8.26
N GLN A 56 16.29 -11.11 8.44
CA GLN A 56 16.13 -9.85 9.18
C GLN A 56 17.06 -8.70 8.72
N SER A 57 17.50 -8.72 7.46
CA SER A 57 18.35 -7.68 6.89
C SER A 57 17.58 -6.63 6.12
N LEU A 58 17.24 -5.51 6.77
CA LEU A 58 16.60 -4.36 6.12
C LEU A 58 17.45 -3.82 4.96
N MET A 59 18.77 -3.89 5.08
CA MET A 59 19.68 -3.44 4.03
C MET A 59 19.55 -4.29 2.77
N SER A 60 19.45 -5.61 2.88
CA SER A 60 19.24 -6.48 1.71
C SER A 60 17.86 -6.24 1.09
N LEU A 61 16.82 -6.13 1.90
CA LEU A 61 15.47 -5.83 1.42
C LEU A 61 15.43 -4.55 0.56
N THR A 62 16.00 -3.45 1.07
CA THR A 62 15.97 -2.16 0.37
C THR A 62 16.89 -2.12 -0.84
N ARG A 63 17.98 -2.91 -0.87
CA ARG A 63 18.90 -3.00 -2.01
C ARG A 63 18.26 -3.71 -3.20
N GLU A 64 17.51 -4.78 -2.92
CA GLU A 64 16.85 -5.60 -3.93
C GLU A 64 15.48 -5.05 -4.34
N TRP A 65 15.01 -4.00 -3.65
CA TRP A 65 13.68 -3.45 -3.90
C TRP A 65 13.59 -2.81 -5.28
N GLN A 66 12.57 -3.21 -6.04
CA GLN A 66 12.33 -2.67 -7.37
C GLN A 66 11.88 -1.21 -7.30
N LYS A 67 12.71 -0.31 -7.83
CA LYS A 67 12.49 1.14 -7.77
C LYS A 67 11.13 1.60 -8.31
N TYR A 68 10.62 0.93 -9.33
CA TYR A 68 9.38 1.32 -10.01
C TYR A 68 8.15 0.55 -9.53
N SER A 69 8.21 -0.11 -8.38
CA SER A 69 7.02 -0.67 -7.74
C SER A 69 6.11 0.41 -7.16
N GLY A 70 4.82 0.09 -7.01
CA GLY A 70 3.82 1.01 -6.44
C GLY A 70 4.19 1.51 -5.05
N LEU A 71 4.80 0.64 -4.21
CA LEU A 71 5.50 1.03 -2.99
C LEU A 71 7.01 0.94 -3.23
N ASN A 72 7.74 2.04 -3.11
CA ASN A 72 9.18 2.08 -3.24
C ASN A 72 9.87 2.26 -1.90
N LEU A 73 10.72 1.31 -1.52
CA LEU A 73 11.49 1.33 -0.26
C LEU A 73 12.92 1.87 -0.41
N ALA A 74 13.40 2.11 -1.63
CA ALA A 74 14.76 2.61 -1.82
C ALA A 74 15.05 3.91 -1.04
N PRO A 75 14.09 4.85 -0.88
CA PRO A 75 14.30 6.07 -0.08
C PRO A 75 14.57 5.83 1.42
N LEU A 76 14.22 4.66 1.97
CA LEU A 76 14.53 4.33 3.38
C LEU A 76 16.01 4.44 3.72
N ARG A 77 16.89 4.09 2.76
CA ARG A 77 18.34 4.11 2.97
C ARG A 77 18.92 5.51 3.14
N GLN A 78 18.30 6.49 2.51
CA GLN A 78 18.82 7.86 2.45
C GLN A 78 17.99 8.83 3.28
N PHE A 79 16.67 8.66 3.27
CA PHE A 79 15.74 9.63 3.84
C PHE A 79 14.88 9.06 4.98
N GLY A 80 14.96 7.75 5.26
CA GLY A 80 14.09 7.09 6.26
C GLY A 80 12.61 7.07 5.88
N THR A 81 12.28 7.22 4.59
CA THR A 81 10.90 7.33 4.09
C THR A 81 10.55 6.23 3.12
N VAL A 82 9.26 5.98 2.94
CA VAL A 82 8.70 5.14 1.86
C VAL A 82 7.99 6.04 0.84
N GLU A 83 7.96 5.62 -0.42
CA GLU A 83 7.34 6.36 -1.50
C GLU A 83 6.18 5.55 -2.11
N TYR A 84 4.99 6.15 -2.15
CA TYR A 84 3.82 5.59 -2.83
C TYR A 84 3.64 6.23 -4.21
N ARG A 85 3.70 5.41 -5.26
CA ARG A 85 3.73 5.87 -6.66
C ARG A 85 2.39 5.81 -7.38
N HIS A 86 1.30 5.47 -6.68
CA HIS A 86 -0.02 5.25 -7.29
C HIS A 86 -0.62 6.53 -7.85
N MET A 87 -0.53 7.62 -7.09
CA MET A 87 -1.18 8.86 -7.50
C MET A 87 -0.43 9.54 -8.65
N GLN A 88 -1.21 9.99 -9.62
CA GLN A 88 -0.79 10.94 -10.64
C GLN A 88 -1.23 12.36 -10.23
N GLY A 89 -0.71 13.37 -10.92
CA GLY A 89 -1.18 14.75 -10.73
C GLY A 89 -2.69 14.82 -10.97
N HIS A 90 -3.43 15.37 -10.01
CA HIS A 90 -4.88 15.50 -10.07
C HIS A 90 -5.30 16.92 -9.68
N ARG A 91 -6.34 17.47 -10.34
CA ARG A 91 -6.84 18.83 -10.05
C ARG A 91 -7.80 18.86 -8.86
N ASP A 92 -8.41 17.73 -8.54
CA ASP A 92 -9.33 17.63 -7.40
C ASP A 92 -8.56 17.44 -6.09
N ILE A 93 -8.54 18.50 -5.28
CA ILE A 93 -7.88 18.51 -3.97
C ILE A 93 -8.54 17.50 -3.02
N LYS A 94 -9.86 17.29 -3.08
CA LYS A 94 -10.54 16.33 -2.21
C LYS A 94 -10.05 14.91 -2.47
N TYR A 95 -9.86 14.57 -3.75
CA TYR A 95 -9.30 13.27 -4.13
C TYR A 95 -7.88 13.06 -3.59
N LEU A 96 -7.02 14.08 -3.70
CA LEU A 96 -5.67 14.02 -3.14
C LEU A 96 -5.68 13.91 -1.61
N LEU A 97 -6.54 14.66 -0.92
CA LEU A 97 -6.69 14.58 0.54
C LEU A 97 -7.20 13.21 0.98
N THR A 98 -8.15 12.63 0.24
CA THR A 98 -8.62 11.26 0.52
C THR A 98 -7.45 10.26 0.44
N TRP A 99 -6.64 10.35 -0.61
CA TRP A 99 -5.45 9.49 -0.75
C TRP A 99 -4.49 9.64 0.44
N ILE A 100 -4.17 10.87 0.83
CA ILE A 100 -3.31 11.15 1.97
C ILE A 100 -3.89 10.56 3.26
N ASN A 101 -5.20 10.69 3.48
CA ASN A 101 -5.88 10.12 4.64
C ASN A 101 -5.82 8.59 4.65
N LEU A 102 -6.02 7.94 3.50
CA LEU A 102 -5.88 6.48 3.39
C LEU A 102 -4.48 6.02 3.81
N LEU A 103 -3.43 6.66 3.29
CA LEU A 103 -2.06 6.34 3.67
C LEU A 103 -1.78 6.63 5.15
N PHE A 104 -2.25 7.75 5.66
CA PHE A 104 -2.12 8.11 7.08
C PHE A 104 -2.75 7.05 7.98
N ARG A 105 -3.96 6.57 7.65
CA ARG A 105 -4.64 5.51 8.42
C ARG A 105 -3.89 4.19 8.37
N LEU A 106 -3.39 3.80 7.20
CA LEU A 106 -2.57 2.60 7.07
C LEU A 106 -1.33 2.68 7.97
N HIS A 107 -0.60 3.79 7.94
CA HIS A 107 0.58 3.99 8.78
C HIS A 107 0.24 4.02 10.27
N LYS A 108 -0.84 4.69 10.65
CA LYS A 108 -1.33 4.73 12.04
C LYS A 108 -1.69 3.34 12.54
N TYR A 109 -2.35 2.54 11.72
CA TYR A 109 -2.68 1.15 12.03
C TYR A 109 -1.41 0.30 12.16
N ALA A 110 -0.49 0.40 11.21
CA ALA A 110 0.80 -0.30 11.22
C ALA A 110 1.61 -0.03 12.49
N LYS A 111 1.64 1.22 12.94
CA LYS A 111 2.38 1.62 14.14
C LYS A 111 1.78 1.06 15.44
N LYS A 112 0.48 0.82 15.47
CA LYS A 112 -0.25 0.41 16.69
C LYS A 112 -0.19 -1.09 16.96
N HIS A 113 0.08 -1.93 15.95
CA HIS A 113 -0.05 -3.38 16.06
C HIS A 113 1.30 -4.08 16.08
N GLU A 114 1.39 -5.18 16.83
CA GLU A 114 2.52 -6.09 16.76
C GLU A 114 2.46 -6.92 15.49
N PHE A 115 3.61 -7.09 14.81
CA PHE A 115 3.69 -7.74 13.50
C PHE A 115 3.14 -9.17 13.52
N ILE A 116 3.49 -9.98 14.52
CA ILE A 116 3.08 -11.38 14.56
C ILE A 116 1.56 -11.52 14.71
N LEU A 117 0.95 -10.63 15.51
CA LEU A 117 -0.51 -10.62 15.71
C LEU A 117 -1.23 -10.16 14.45
N LEU A 118 -0.71 -9.13 13.78
CA LEU A 118 -1.24 -8.64 12.53
C LEU A 118 -1.14 -9.71 11.42
N PHE A 119 0.02 -10.35 11.30
CA PHE A 119 0.25 -11.41 10.32
C PHE A 119 -0.73 -12.58 10.51
N ASN A 120 -0.90 -13.06 11.75
CA ASN A 120 -1.85 -14.13 12.06
C ASN A 120 -3.29 -13.72 11.74
N ASN A 121 -3.68 -12.49 12.04
CA ASN A 121 -5.02 -11.98 11.70
C ASN A 121 -5.24 -11.95 10.18
N ILE A 122 -4.26 -11.50 9.41
CA ILE A 122 -4.35 -11.47 7.94
C ILE A 122 -4.56 -12.88 7.37
N GLN A 123 -3.92 -13.88 7.92
CA GLN A 123 -4.08 -15.28 7.48
C GLN A 123 -5.50 -15.83 7.69
N THR A 124 -6.30 -15.24 8.57
CA THR A 124 -7.70 -15.63 8.79
C THR A 124 -8.69 -14.99 7.82
N LEU A 125 -8.24 -14.08 6.94
CA LEU A 125 -9.09 -13.34 5.98
C LEU A 125 -9.44 -14.24 4.77
N ASN A 126 -10.24 -15.27 5.00
CA ASN A 126 -10.60 -16.28 3.99
C ASN A 126 -11.95 -16.05 3.31
N THR A 127 -12.68 -15.00 3.68
CA THR A 127 -13.96 -14.60 3.08
C THR A 127 -13.97 -13.13 2.68
N THR A 128 -14.81 -12.78 1.71
CA THR A 128 -14.99 -11.38 1.30
C THR A 128 -15.46 -10.51 2.48
N SER A 129 -16.38 -11.01 3.29
CA SER A 129 -16.88 -10.29 4.47
C SER A 129 -15.77 -10.02 5.49
N ALA A 130 -14.93 -11.02 5.82
CA ALA A 130 -13.82 -10.84 6.73
C ALA A 130 -12.80 -9.81 6.18
N TYR A 131 -12.54 -9.84 4.88
CA TYR A 131 -11.68 -8.87 4.22
C TYR A 131 -12.24 -7.44 4.28
N GLU A 132 -13.53 -7.25 3.97
CA GLU A 132 -14.19 -5.94 4.07
C GLU A 132 -14.20 -5.39 5.49
N GLU A 133 -14.47 -6.23 6.48
CA GLU A 133 -14.37 -5.86 7.91
C GLU A 133 -12.93 -5.42 8.26
N PHE A 134 -11.93 -6.11 7.74
CA PHE A 134 -10.54 -5.73 7.94
C PHE A 134 -10.22 -4.39 7.28
N VAL A 135 -10.67 -4.14 6.03
CA VAL A 135 -10.56 -2.82 5.38
C VAL A 135 -11.17 -1.72 6.25
N LYS A 136 -12.39 -1.93 6.77
CA LYS A 136 -13.06 -0.99 7.67
C LYS A 136 -12.29 -0.77 8.97
N SER A 137 -11.67 -1.81 9.52
CA SER A 137 -10.87 -1.70 10.75
C SER A 137 -9.63 -0.83 10.58
N VAL A 138 -8.99 -0.89 9.40
CA VAL A 138 -7.78 -0.12 9.07
C VAL A 138 -8.13 1.32 8.66
N PHE A 139 -9.06 1.49 7.71
CA PHE A 139 -9.31 2.77 7.05
C PHE A 139 -10.47 3.57 7.66
N LYS A 140 -11.22 2.97 8.62
CA LYS A 140 -12.32 3.61 9.34
C LYS A 140 -13.37 4.21 8.37
N GLU A 141 -13.74 5.47 8.59
CA GLU A 141 -14.69 6.21 7.73
C GLU A 141 -14.23 6.34 6.29
N ASP A 142 -12.94 6.28 5.99
CA ASP A 142 -12.40 6.36 4.62
C ASP A 142 -12.47 5.00 3.87
N ALA A 143 -12.83 3.91 4.54
CA ALA A 143 -12.92 2.57 3.94
C ALA A 143 -13.87 2.50 2.74
N HIS A 144 -14.95 3.28 2.76
CA HIS A 144 -15.93 3.30 1.67
C HIS A 144 -15.29 3.72 0.34
N HIS A 145 -14.29 4.60 0.34
CA HIS A 145 -13.58 5.01 -0.86
C HIS A 145 -12.80 3.86 -1.54
N LEU A 146 -12.45 2.83 -0.80
CA LEU A 146 -11.77 1.64 -1.31
C LEU A 146 -12.73 0.52 -1.69
N LEU A 147 -13.87 0.41 -1.00
CA LEU A 147 -14.83 -0.68 -1.17
C LEU A 147 -15.88 -0.38 -2.24
N THR A 148 -16.23 0.88 -2.47
CA THR A 148 -17.18 1.27 -3.50
C THR A 148 -16.52 1.52 -4.86
N ASN A 149 -17.24 1.23 -5.95
CA ASN A 149 -16.75 1.49 -7.31
C ASN A 149 -16.86 2.97 -7.75
N THR A 150 -17.21 3.88 -6.87
CA THR A 150 -17.82 5.18 -7.17
C THR A 150 -16.87 6.36 -7.25
N LEU A 151 -15.55 6.17 -7.30
CA LEU A 151 -14.61 7.26 -7.50
C LEU A 151 -13.74 7.04 -8.74
N GLN A 152 -14.37 6.88 -9.91
CA GLN A 152 -13.76 7.38 -11.14
C GLN A 152 -14.34 8.76 -11.40
N PRO A 153 -13.59 9.85 -11.28
CA PRO A 153 -13.96 11.07 -11.97
C PRO A 153 -13.99 10.74 -13.46
N ASP A 154 -15.10 11.04 -14.12
CA ASP A 154 -15.26 10.91 -15.56
C ASP A 154 -14.06 11.57 -16.27
N MET A 155 -13.14 10.75 -16.77
CA MET A 155 -12.06 11.19 -17.65
C MET A 155 -12.54 11.18 -19.12
N GLU A 156 -13.82 11.49 -19.34
CA GLU A 156 -14.35 11.78 -20.66
C GLU A 156 -14.81 13.24 -20.71
N SER A 157 -13.91 14.14 -20.99
CA SER A 157 -14.19 15.34 -21.78
C SER A 157 -12.94 16.23 -21.83
N GLY A 158 -12.16 16.08 -22.88
CA GLY A 158 -11.02 16.96 -23.07
C GLY A 158 -10.14 16.59 -24.26
N VAL A 159 -10.68 15.89 -25.27
CA VAL A 159 -10.09 15.91 -26.61
C VAL A 159 -11.18 16.37 -27.55
N SER A 160 -11.30 17.67 -27.70
CA SER A 160 -11.96 18.30 -28.83
C SER A 160 -11.08 19.44 -29.32
N THR A 161 -10.55 19.21 -30.51
CA THR A 161 -9.91 20.15 -31.45
C THR A 161 -8.71 20.91 -30.95
#